data_c30d6c59bae081eb974e91e67ce2a082
#
_entry.id   c30d6c59bae081eb974e91e67ce2a082
#
_cell.length_a   1.000
_cell.length_b   1.000
_cell.length_c   1.000
_cell.angle_alpha   90.00
_cell.angle_beta   90.00
_cell.angle_gamma   90.00
#
_symmetry.space_group_name_H-M   'P 1'
#
loop_
_entity.id
_entity.type
_entity.pdbx_description
1 polymer ?
#
loop_
_entity_poly.entity_id
_entity_poly.type
_entity_poly.pdbx_seq_one_letter_code
_entity_poly.pdbx_strand_id
1 'polypeptide(L)'
;MKPFKASGADGLHGGFFQRFWLLMGDSVKKEVKSIFSNGIMPEYMNKTLITLIPKCKSPESLSHYCPISLCNTIYKIFTKIIVDRICPLLLKLVSPLQSAFIPRRQGVDNAIIVPELVHTISKKRGVGGAMAIKLDLEKAYDRLEWNFNGIL
;
A
#
# COMPACT_ATOMS: atom_id res chain seq x y z
N MET A 1 -8.32 -12.03 -5.76
CA MET A 1 -7.63 -12.20 -4.44
C MET A 1 -7.12 -13.63 -4.30
N LYS A 2 -5.95 -13.84 -3.69
CA LYS A 2 -5.48 -15.21 -3.39
C LYS A 2 -6.39 -15.82 -2.30
N PRO A 3 -6.85 -17.10 -2.42
CA PRO A 3 -7.86 -17.68 -1.55
C PRO A 3 -7.43 -17.81 -0.09
N PHE A 4 -6.18 -18.21 0.16
CA PHE A 4 -5.68 -18.57 1.49
C PHE A 4 -4.70 -17.54 2.07
N LYS A 5 -4.99 -16.24 1.89
CA LYS A 5 -4.31 -15.21 2.66
C LYS A 5 -4.93 -15.09 4.05
N ALA A 6 -4.13 -14.63 5.02
CA ALA A 6 -4.58 -14.40 6.39
C ALA A 6 -5.90 -13.61 6.43
N SER A 7 -6.84 -14.11 7.22
CA SER A 7 -8.12 -13.46 7.50
C SER A 7 -7.95 -12.26 8.42
N GLY A 8 -8.96 -11.41 8.48
CA GLY A 8 -9.08 -10.37 9.50
C GLY A 8 -9.73 -10.89 10.80
N ALA A 9 -10.31 -9.96 11.55
CA ALA A 9 -10.97 -10.26 12.82
C ALA A 9 -12.20 -11.17 12.69
N ASP A 10 -12.80 -11.23 11.51
CA ASP A 10 -13.94 -12.11 11.18
C ASP A 10 -13.56 -13.58 10.96
N GLY A 11 -12.27 -13.92 10.87
CA GLY A 11 -11.78 -15.26 10.60
C GLY A 11 -12.02 -15.75 9.16
N LEU A 12 -12.68 -14.96 8.30
CA LEU A 12 -13.07 -15.37 6.96
C LEU A 12 -12.00 -15.00 5.93
N HIS A 13 -11.42 -16.01 5.28
CA HIS A 13 -10.43 -15.80 4.21
C HIS A 13 -11.09 -15.68 2.83
N GLY A 14 -10.34 -15.17 1.84
CA GLY A 14 -10.84 -14.95 0.49
C GLY A 14 -11.41 -16.20 -0.20
N GLY A 15 -10.87 -17.39 0.09
CA GLY A 15 -11.35 -18.67 -0.45
C GLY A 15 -12.77 -19.02 0.01
N PHE A 16 -13.16 -18.64 1.22
CA PHE A 16 -14.52 -18.79 1.69
C PHE A 16 -15.51 -18.02 0.79
N PHE A 17 -15.24 -16.74 0.55
CA PHE A 17 -16.08 -15.92 -0.33
C PHE A 17 -16.08 -16.42 -1.77
N GLN A 18 -14.97 -16.93 -2.27
CA GLN A 18 -14.90 -17.49 -3.63
C GLN A 18 -15.75 -18.76 -3.76
N ARG A 19 -15.69 -19.67 -2.76
CA ARG A 19 -16.45 -20.92 -2.76
C ARG A 19 -17.96 -20.68 -2.65
N PHE A 20 -18.37 -19.73 -1.79
CA PHE A 20 -19.76 -19.45 -1.50
C PHE A 20 -20.27 -18.19 -2.22
N TRP A 21 -19.64 -17.77 -3.31
CA TRP A 21 -19.98 -16.54 -4.00
C TRP A 21 -21.41 -16.50 -4.52
N LEU A 22 -21.96 -17.63 -4.97
CA LEU A 22 -23.35 -17.71 -5.42
C LEU A 22 -24.36 -17.41 -4.31
N LEU A 23 -24.02 -17.70 -3.06
CA LEU A 23 -24.91 -17.46 -1.91
C LEU A 23 -24.71 -16.05 -1.33
N MET A 24 -23.47 -15.60 -1.22
CA MET A 24 -23.11 -14.38 -0.48
C MET A 24 -22.81 -13.18 -1.37
N GLY A 25 -22.57 -13.39 -2.65
CA GLY A 25 -22.07 -12.35 -3.56
C GLY A 25 -22.99 -11.12 -3.63
N ASP A 26 -24.29 -11.32 -3.61
CA ASP A 26 -25.22 -10.20 -3.69
C ASP A 26 -25.28 -9.39 -2.40
N SER A 27 -25.17 -10.04 -1.24
CA SER A 27 -25.02 -9.36 0.05
C SER A 27 -23.74 -8.54 0.12
N VAL A 28 -22.60 -9.11 -0.32
CA VAL A 28 -21.32 -8.39 -0.38
C VAL A 28 -21.37 -7.20 -1.34
N LYS A 29 -21.99 -7.38 -2.52
CA LYS A 29 -22.18 -6.28 -3.49
C LYS A 29 -23.04 -5.16 -2.91
N LYS A 30 -24.14 -5.50 -2.23
CA LYS A 30 -25.05 -4.55 -1.60
C LYS A 30 -24.32 -3.74 -0.54
N GLU A 31 -23.56 -4.42 0.33
CA GLU A 31 -22.75 -3.79 1.38
C GLU A 31 -21.71 -2.83 0.81
N VAL A 32 -20.89 -3.28 -0.14
CA VAL A 32 -19.88 -2.45 -0.79
C VAL A 32 -20.52 -1.24 -1.51
N LYS A 33 -21.65 -1.43 -2.22
CA LYS A 33 -22.37 -0.33 -2.86
C LYS A 33 -22.89 0.68 -1.84
N SER A 34 -23.41 0.22 -0.70
CA SER A 34 -23.89 1.09 0.37
C SER A 34 -22.78 2.01 0.88
N ILE A 35 -21.57 1.47 1.08
CA ILE A 35 -20.41 2.28 1.52
C ILE A 35 -20.08 3.36 0.48
N PHE A 36 -20.07 3.02 -0.82
CA PHE A 36 -19.83 4.01 -1.87
C PHE A 36 -20.91 5.08 -1.98
N SER A 37 -22.17 4.75 -1.67
CA SER A 37 -23.30 5.70 -1.74
C SER A 37 -23.35 6.62 -0.53
N ASN A 38 -23.10 6.08 0.66
CA ASN A 38 -23.29 6.81 1.92
C ASN A 38 -21.97 7.46 2.42
N GLY A 39 -20.81 7.04 1.89
CA GLY A 39 -19.50 7.50 2.38
C GLY A 39 -19.13 7.01 3.79
N ILE A 40 -19.94 6.12 4.37
CA ILE A 40 -19.79 5.63 5.75
C ILE A 40 -19.37 4.17 5.72
N MET A 41 -18.23 3.87 6.32
CA MET A 41 -17.76 2.50 6.51
C MET A 41 -18.24 1.96 7.87
N PRO A 42 -18.91 0.81 7.92
CA PRO A 42 -19.30 0.18 9.17
C PRO A 42 -18.10 -0.16 10.04
N GLU A 43 -18.19 0.08 11.34
CA GLU A 43 -17.09 -0.13 12.30
C GLU A 43 -16.56 -1.58 12.27
N TYR A 44 -17.46 -2.57 12.22
CA TYR A 44 -17.08 -3.99 12.17
C TYR A 44 -16.22 -4.34 10.94
N MET A 45 -16.41 -3.64 9.84
CA MET A 45 -15.65 -3.88 8.60
C MET A 45 -14.23 -3.34 8.70
N ASN A 46 -14.05 -2.20 9.37
CA ASN A 46 -12.75 -1.56 9.59
C ASN A 46 -11.96 -2.15 10.77
N LYS A 47 -12.57 -3.06 11.53
CA LYS A 47 -11.89 -3.74 12.63
C LYS A 47 -10.72 -4.57 12.11
N THR A 48 -9.52 -4.28 12.61
CA THR A 48 -8.27 -4.85 12.11
C THR A 48 -7.48 -5.49 13.25
N LEU A 49 -6.92 -6.66 13.00
CA LEU A 49 -5.95 -7.29 13.90
C LEU A 49 -4.54 -6.85 13.51
N ILE A 50 -3.74 -6.49 14.49
CA ILE A 50 -2.32 -6.16 14.27
C ILE A 50 -1.47 -7.35 14.72
N THR A 51 -0.67 -7.88 13.78
CA THR A 51 0.29 -8.95 14.03
C THR A 51 1.70 -8.36 13.93
N LEU A 52 2.53 -8.64 14.93
CA LEU A 52 3.92 -8.20 14.98
C LEU A 52 4.83 -9.29 14.42
N ILE A 53 5.55 -8.98 13.34
CA ILE A 53 6.52 -9.90 12.73
C ILE A 53 7.93 -9.45 13.11
N PRO A 54 8.77 -10.33 13.71
CA PRO A 54 10.13 -9.97 14.08
C PRO A 54 10.98 -9.74 12.82
N LYS A 55 11.78 -8.68 12.82
CA LYS A 55 12.76 -8.33 11.77
C LYS A 55 14.11 -9.00 11.98
N CYS A 56 14.39 -9.47 13.19
CA CYS A 56 15.64 -10.12 13.60
C CYS A 56 15.36 -11.36 14.46
N LYS A 57 16.39 -12.19 14.65
CA LYS A 57 16.27 -13.46 15.39
C LYS A 57 15.98 -13.30 16.89
N SER A 58 16.39 -12.19 17.51
CA SER A 58 16.19 -11.91 18.95
C SER A 58 15.69 -10.48 19.10
N PRO A 59 14.38 -10.25 18.94
CA PRO A 59 13.81 -8.91 19.05
C PRO A 59 13.69 -8.50 20.53
N GLU A 60 14.38 -7.44 20.94
CA GLU A 60 14.38 -6.91 22.30
C GLU A 60 13.52 -5.66 22.46
N SER A 61 13.16 -5.00 21.37
CA SER A 61 12.35 -3.77 21.38
C SER A 61 11.25 -3.81 20.31
N LEU A 62 10.22 -2.96 20.46
CA LEU A 62 9.14 -2.84 19.47
C LEU A 62 9.62 -2.40 18.08
N SER A 63 10.73 -1.67 18.00
CA SER A 63 11.35 -1.28 16.73
C SER A 63 11.87 -2.48 15.91
N HIS A 64 12.15 -3.60 16.60
CA HIS A 64 12.56 -4.86 15.95
C HIS A 64 11.39 -5.66 15.36
N TYR A 65 10.17 -5.17 15.46
CA TYR A 65 9.00 -5.78 14.84
C TYR A 65 8.46 -4.93 13.69
N CYS A 66 7.85 -5.62 12.74
CA CYS A 66 7.07 -5.01 11.68
C CYS A 66 5.58 -5.25 11.99
N PRO A 67 4.78 -4.23 12.27
CA PRO A 67 3.35 -4.41 12.42
C PRO A 67 2.72 -4.70 11.06
N ILE A 68 1.87 -5.73 11.01
CA ILE A 68 1.07 -6.06 9.82
C ILE A 68 -0.39 -6.04 10.21
N SER A 69 -1.18 -5.28 9.47
CA SER A 69 -2.62 -5.15 9.65
C SER A 69 -3.36 -6.27 8.90
N LEU A 70 -4.10 -7.08 9.62
CA LEU A 70 -4.96 -8.15 9.10
C LEU A 70 -6.40 -7.64 9.02
N CYS A 71 -6.78 -7.10 7.87
CA CYS A 71 -8.11 -6.57 7.62
C CYS A 71 -9.07 -7.68 7.18
N ASN A 72 -10.38 -7.45 7.40
CA ASN A 72 -11.45 -8.32 6.94
C ASN A 72 -11.49 -8.43 5.41
N THR A 73 -11.97 -9.55 4.90
CA THR A 73 -11.98 -9.80 3.45
C THR A 73 -12.87 -8.80 2.71
N ILE A 74 -14.02 -8.42 3.27
CA ILE A 74 -14.91 -7.43 2.64
C ILE A 74 -14.22 -6.06 2.55
N TYR A 75 -13.49 -5.64 3.59
CA TYR A 75 -12.67 -4.44 3.55
C TYR A 75 -11.63 -4.50 2.41
N LYS A 76 -10.97 -5.65 2.24
CA LYS A 76 -10.01 -5.86 1.14
C LYS A 76 -10.68 -5.80 -0.24
N ILE A 77 -11.93 -6.25 -0.38
CA ILE A 77 -12.70 -6.12 -1.63
C ILE A 77 -12.97 -4.65 -1.92
N PHE A 78 -13.47 -3.90 -0.94
CA PHE A 78 -13.74 -2.48 -1.05
C PHE A 78 -12.50 -1.68 -1.46
N THR A 79 -11.40 -1.84 -0.71
CA THR A 79 -10.13 -1.14 -1.01
C THR A 79 -9.55 -1.54 -2.36
N LYS A 80 -9.71 -2.80 -2.78
CA LYS A 80 -9.27 -3.26 -4.10
C LYS A 80 -10.01 -2.54 -5.23
N ILE A 81 -11.31 -2.30 -5.09
CA ILE A 81 -12.10 -1.54 -6.08
C ILE A 81 -11.57 -0.11 -6.19
N ILE A 82 -11.26 0.54 -5.05
CA ILE A 82 -10.66 1.89 -5.05
C ILE A 82 -9.30 1.87 -5.76
N VAL A 83 -8.44 0.93 -5.40
CA VAL A 83 -7.12 0.78 -6.04
C VAL A 83 -7.25 0.60 -7.55
N ASP A 84 -8.14 -0.26 -8.02
CA ASP A 84 -8.34 -0.52 -9.45
C ASP A 84 -8.84 0.73 -10.21
N ARG A 85 -9.59 1.60 -9.54
CA ARG A 85 -10.03 2.90 -10.10
C ARG A 85 -8.91 3.95 -10.12
N ILE A 86 -8.05 3.97 -9.10
CA ILE A 86 -6.96 4.95 -8.99
C ILE A 86 -5.75 4.55 -9.85
N CYS A 87 -5.47 3.26 -9.97
CA CYS A 87 -4.30 2.75 -10.71
C CYS A 87 -4.05 3.37 -12.09
N PRO A 88 -5.06 3.56 -12.96
CA PRO A 88 -4.84 4.21 -14.26
C PRO A 88 -4.40 5.67 -14.15
N LEU A 89 -4.78 6.36 -13.07
CA LEU A 89 -4.44 7.75 -12.83
C LEU A 89 -3.02 7.93 -12.28
N LEU A 90 -2.49 6.93 -11.57
CA LEU A 90 -1.17 7.00 -10.94
C LEU A 90 -0.05 7.30 -11.93
N LEU A 91 -0.14 6.81 -13.16
CA LEU A 91 0.84 7.09 -14.21
C LEU A 91 0.94 8.59 -14.56
N LYS A 92 -0.15 9.34 -14.38
CA LYS A 92 -0.22 10.77 -14.68
C LYS A 92 0.08 11.62 -13.44
N LEU A 93 -0.30 11.14 -12.25
CA LEU A 93 -0.19 11.89 -10.99
C LEU A 93 1.18 11.78 -10.33
N VAL A 94 1.87 10.64 -10.53
CA VAL A 94 3.11 10.35 -9.82
C VAL A 94 4.31 10.52 -10.74
N SER A 95 5.33 11.24 -10.24
CA SER A 95 6.58 11.49 -10.95
C SER A 95 7.16 10.20 -11.59
N PRO A 96 7.76 10.29 -12.79
CA PRO A 96 8.43 9.16 -13.43
C PRO A 96 9.54 8.52 -12.58
N LEU A 97 10.12 9.26 -11.66
CA LEU A 97 11.18 8.80 -10.77
C LEU A 97 10.69 7.84 -9.66
N GLN A 98 9.40 7.82 -9.37
CA GLN A 98 8.78 6.90 -8.43
C GLN A 98 8.35 5.62 -9.13
N SER A 99 8.97 4.49 -8.79
CA SER A 99 8.63 3.19 -9.38
C SER A 99 7.78 2.30 -8.46
N ALA A 100 8.00 2.37 -7.15
CA ALA A 100 7.28 1.53 -6.20
C ALA A 100 5.77 1.79 -6.22
N PHE A 101 4.99 0.71 -6.24
CA PHE A 101 3.52 0.70 -6.24
C PHE A 101 2.84 1.35 -7.46
N ILE A 102 3.58 1.73 -8.48
CA ILE A 102 3.02 2.27 -9.72
C ILE A 102 2.92 1.16 -10.77
N PRO A 103 1.74 0.93 -11.37
CA PRO A 103 1.58 -0.08 -12.41
C PRO A 103 2.55 0.13 -13.57
N ARG A 104 3.11 -0.97 -14.10
CA ARG A 104 4.05 -0.99 -15.24
C ARG A 104 5.42 -0.35 -14.97
N ARG A 105 5.73 0.10 -13.74
CA ARG A 105 7.07 0.54 -13.36
C ARG A 105 7.74 -0.54 -12.53
N GLN A 106 9.03 -0.78 -12.79
CA GLN A 106 9.82 -1.77 -12.07
C GLN A 106 10.85 -1.09 -11.18
N GLY A 107 11.01 -1.58 -9.95
CA GLY A 107 12.03 -1.06 -9.03
C GLY A 107 13.46 -1.24 -9.55
N VAL A 108 13.66 -2.20 -10.44
CA VAL A 108 14.93 -2.45 -11.11
C VAL A 108 15.38 -1.27 -11.98
N ASP A 109 14.42 -0.54 -12.60
CA ASP A 109 14.74 0.63 -13.41
C ASP A 109 15.46 1.70 -12.58
N ASN A 110 14.99 1.95 -11.36
CA ASN A 110 15.67 2.87 -10.44
C ASN A 110 17.02 2.33 -9.93
N ALA A 111 17.14 1.01 -9.77
CA ALA A 111 18.38 0.39 -9.36
C ALA A 111 19.49 0.52 -10.42
N ILE A 112 19.13 0.66 -11.70
CA ILE A 112 20.08 0.90 -12.79
C ILE A 112 20.39 2.39 -12.92
N ILE A 113 19.37 3.25 -12.86
CA ILE A 113 19.52 4.70 -13.03
C ILE A 113 20.44 5.32 -11.95
N VAL A 114 20.31 4.88 -10.69
CA VAL A 114 21.07 5.48 -9.59
C VAL A 114 22.59 5.31 -9.75
N PRO A 115 23.14 4.12 -10.02
CA PRO A 115 24.58 3.96 -10.29
C PRO A 115 25.08 4.77 -11.50
N GLU A 116 24.31 4.84 -12.59
CA GLU A 116 24.66 5.64 -13.75
C GLU A 116 24.72 7.14 -13.42
N LEU A 117 23.78 7.61 -12.63
CA LEU A 117 23.73 9.00 -12.18
C LEU A 117 24.91 9.34 -11.29
N VAL A 118 25.23 8.48 -10.32
CA VAL A 118 26.41 8.62 -9.45
C VAL A 118 27.70 8.61 -10.27
N HIS A 119 27.84 7.69 -11.22
CA HIS A 119 28.99 7.62 -12.11
C HIS A 119 29.15 8.87 -12.98
N THR A 120 28.03 9.39 -13.52
CA THR A 120 28.04 10.62 -14.32
C THR A 120 28.42 11.83 -13.48
N ILE A 121 27.90 11.93 -12.25
CA ILE A 121 28.24 13.02 -11.31
C ILE A 121 29.70 12.95 -10.93
N SER A 122 30.26 11.76 -10.64
CA SER A 122 31.66 11.58 -10.23
C SER A 122 32.68 11.91 -11.34
N LYS A 123 32.26 11.76 -12.60
CA LYS A 123 33.10 12.11 -13.78
C LYS A 123 33.00 13.57 -14.21
N LYS A 124 32.05 14.31 -13.71
CA LYS A 124 31.83 15.71 -14.08
C LYS A 124 33.00 16.56 -13.56
N ARG A 125 33.79 17.12 -14.48
CA ARG A 125 34.86 18.06 -14.20
C ARG A 125 34.42 19.48 -14.55
N GLY A 126 34.75 20.46 -13.73
CA GLY A 126 34.40 21.88 -13.95
C GLY A 126 33.93 22.59 -12.70
N VAL A 127 33.65 23.87 -12.82
CA VAL A 127 33.27 24.78 -11.71
C VAL A 127 31.85 24.52 -11.18
N GLY A 128 31.01 23.74 -11.87
CA GLY A 128 29.67 23.42 -11.45
C GLY A 128 29.58 22.04 -10.79
N GLY A 129 29.23 21.98 -9.52
CA GLY A 129 28.91 20.74 -8.82
C GLY A 129 27.57 20.15 -9.23
N ALA A 130 27.41 18.83 -9.06
CA ALA A 130 26.12 18.14 -9.16
C ALA A 130 25.91 17.30 -7.90
N MET A 131 24.68 17.23 -7.42
CA MET A 131 24.32 16.51 -6.20
C MET A 131 23.10 15.63 -6.47
N ALA A 132 23.14 14.39 -5.99
CA ALA A 132 21.97 13.51 -5.96
C ALA A 132 21.44 13.45 -4.53
N ILE A 133 20.14 13.69 -4.37
CA ILE A 133 19.45 13.61 -3.08
C ILE A 133 18.46 12.44 -3.13
N LYS A 134 18.65 11.46 -2.24
CA LYS A 134 17.67 10.39 -2.00
C LYS A 134 16.79 10.79 -0.81
N LEU A 135 15.48 10.91 -1.06
CA LEU A 135 14.48 11.12 -0.01
C LEU A 135 13.84 9.78 0.33
N ASP A 136 13.85 9.42 1.60
CA ASP A 136 13.19 8.23 2.13
C ASP A 136 12.40 8.62 3.38
N LEU A 137 11.08 8.42 3.33
CA LEU A 137 10.18 8.73 4.43
C LEU A 137 10.01 7.49 5.30
N GLU A 138 10.71 7.46 6.43
CA GLU A 138 10.55 6.40 7.42
C GLU A 138 9.10 6.39 7.95
N LYS A 139 8.44 5.23 7.88
CA LYS A 139 7.05 5.05 8.35
C LYS A 139 6.09 6.11 7.79
N ALA A 140 6.13 6.35 6.49
CA ALA A 140 5.34 7.39 5.83
C ALA A 140 3.85 7.37 6.21
N TYR A 141 3.24 6.17 6.30
CA TYR A 141 1.82 6.03 6.68
C TYR A 141 1.51 6.44 8.12
N ASP A 142 2.47 6.28 9.04
CA ASP A 142 2.28 6.62 10.45
C ASP A 142 2.60 8.09 10.74
N ARG A 143 3.36 8.75 9.86
CA ARG A 143 3.84 10.14 10.04
C ARG A 143 3.06 11.19 9.26
N LEU A 144 2.20 10.76 8.31
CA LEU A 144 1.31 11.67 7.60
C LEU A 144 0.16 12.07 8.50
N GLU A 145 0.05 13.36 8.78
CA GLU A 145 -1.08 13.91 9.51
C GLU A 145 -2.33 13.92 8.63
N TRP A 146 -3.44 13.38 9.14
CA TRP A 146 -4.71 13.33 8.41
C TRP A 146 -5.31 14.71 8.16
N ASN A 147 -4.91 15.72 8.94
CA ASN A 147 -5.35 17.11 8.81
C ASN A 147 -4.59 17.91 7.74
N PHE A 148 -3.64 17.29 7.03
CA PHE A 148 -2.90 17.92 5.94
C PHE A 148 -3.78 18.30 4.73
N ASN A 149 -5.04 17.88 4.71
CA ASN A 149 -6.03 18.12 3.64
C ASN A 149 -6.45 19.59 3.46
N GLY A 150 -5.81 20.55 4.12
CA GLY A 150 -6.12 21.99 4.02
C GLY A 150 -5.16 22.85 3.20
N ILE A 151 -4.14 22.27 2.54
CA ILE A 151 -3.06 23.05 1.90
C ILE A 151 -2.81 22.62 0.43
N LEU A 152 -3.82 22.09 -0.24
CA LEU A 152 -3.74 21.90 -1.70
C LEU A 152 -4.89 22.61 -2.38
#